data_6599a0e87aca68f18737a4a7f4b045c6
#
_entry.id   6599a0e87aca68f18737a4a7f4b045c6
#
_cell.length_a   1.000
_cell.length_b   1.000
_cell.length_c   1.000
_cell.angle_alpha   90.00
_cell.angle_beta   90.00
_cell.angle_gamma   90.00
#
_symmetry.space_group_name_H-M   'P 1'
#
loop_
_entity.id
_entity.type
_entity.pdbx_description
1 polymer ?
#
loop_
_entity_poly.entity_id
_entity_poly.type
_entity_poly.pdbx_seq_one_letter_code
_entity_poly.pdbx_strand_id
1 'polypeptide(L)'
;MRIVYKRCCGMDVHKDSVTVCVLLIDEDGEFREQKRHFSTMTRGLREMSAWLAGLGVEAIAMEATGVYWKPVWNILEAEQKFQLLLVNAHHIKQVPGRKTDQKDAAWIADLLQHGLLKGSFVPPTVIRRLRDLTRTRVKIRQMLASFANRIQKVLEDANIKLGSVASDVLGVSGRDMLHAMVEGQQDPKQLAELAQGRLRKKLGDLQLALEGQITDHHRFQLKFLLEFVVFGERQLVQLEDEIRRLITQVEPTTVQPEEAGAAELAAPGAGATPETSPLQAVVELWDTIPGIDELTASTLVAEMGANMDQFPTARHAAKWAGMCPGNKESAGKRLSGKTPKGSVWLRRALCQAAWAASRTKDTYLAAQYHRLIGRKGKKKTIVAVAHTLLVMAYYVAQRQRPYQELGGDYFARINADTTQRRLVKKLRTLGYEVTLTPIKPTAQETTAPGE
;
A
#
# COMPACT_ATOMS: atom_id res chain seq x y z
N MET A 1 -9.18 -27.09 29.31
CA MET A 1 -9.50 -26.35 28.07
C MET A 1 -9.80 -27.35 26.96
N ARG A 2 -10.60 -26.97 25.93
CA ARG A 2 -10.84 -27.85 24.77
C ARG A 2 -9.56 -27.93 23.92
N ILE A 3 -9.14 -29.14 23.57
CA ILE A 3 -8.03 -29.38 22.64
C ILE A 3 -8.57 -29.27 21.23
N VAL A 4 -7.91 -28.44 20.40
CA VAL A 4 -8.27 -28.20 18.99
C VAL A 4 -7.37 -29.07 18.09
N TYR A 5 -6.08 -29.12 18.37
CA TYR A 5 -5.09 -29.91 17.62
C TYR A 5 -4.46 -30.98 18.51
N LYS A 6 -4.58 -32.25 18.12
CA LYS A 6 -3.95 -33.36 18.85
C LYS A 6 -2.44 -33.43 18.61
N ARG A 7 -1.98 -33.01 17.42
CA ARG A 7 -0.58 -33.03 17.00
C ARG A 7 -0.19 -31.66 16.45
N CYS A 8 0.45 -30.83 17.26
CA CYS A 8 0.76 -29.46 16.87
C CYS A 8 2.19 -29.05 17.26
N CYS A 9 2.65 -27.97 16.64
CA CYS A 9 4.01 -27.50 16.79
C CYS A 9 4.06 -25.98 16.99
N GLY A 10 4.81 -25.54 17.98
CA GLY A 10 5.22 -24.15 18.18
C GLY A 10 6.68 -23.94 17.80
N MET A 11 6.98 -22.85 17.11
CA MET A 11 8.32 -22.50 16.66
C MET A 11 8.74 -21.12 17.16
N ASP A 12 9.92 -21.05 17.75
CA ASP A 12 10.65 -19.82 17.99
C ASP A 12 11.79 -19.70 16.98
N VAL A 13 11.70 -18.67 16.12
CA VAL A 13 12.58 -18.53 14.96
C VAL A 13 13.55 -17.39 15.17
N HIS A 14 14.85 -17.73 15.14
CA HIS A 14 15.97 -16.81 15.16
C HIS A 14 16.71 -16.76 13.81
N LYS A 15 17.75 -15.94 13.73
CA LYS A 15 18.56 -15.81 12.52
C LYS A 15 19.22 -17.11 12.09
N ASP A 16 19.83 -17.81 13.03
CA ASP A 16 20.71 -18.96 12.76
C ASP A 16 20.11 -20.29 13.23
N SER A 17 19.02 -20.27 13.98
CA SER A 17 18.39 -21.45 14.57
C SER A 17 16.88 -21.33 14.69
N VAL A 18 16.20 -22.46 14.68
CA VAL A 18 14.79 -22.63 15.00
C VAL A 18 14.65 -23.58 16.16
N THR A 19 14.02 -23.12 17.24
CA THR A 19 13.60 -23.97 18.35
C THR A 19 12.19 -24.46 18.11
N VAL A 20 11.99 -25.73 18.11
CA VAL A 20 10.76 -26.43 17.79
C VAL A 20 10.26 -27.21 18.99
N CYS A 21 8.99 -27.00 19.36
CA CYS A 21 8.29 -27.77 20.37
C CYS A 21 7.05 -28.43 19.77
N VAL A 22 7.00 -29.75 19.78
CA VAL A 22 5.88 -30.54 19.30
C VAL A 22 5.12 -31.10 20.49
N LEU A 23 3.79 -30.92 20.47
CA LEU A 23 2.87 -31.50 21.43
C LEU A 23 2.05 -32.58 20.71
N LEU A 24 2.10 -33.80 21.28
CA LEU A 24 1.42 -34.96 20.73
C LEU A 24 0.45 -35.51 21.78
N ILE A 25 -0.73 -35.91 21.35
CA ILE A 25 -1.69 -36.68 22.13
C ILE A 25 -1.91 -37.97 21.37
N ASP A 26 -1.48 -39.07 21.94
CA ASP A 26 -1.67 -40.41 21.34
C ASP A 26 -3.11 -40.87 21.44
N GLU A 27 -3.47 -41.94 20.75
CA GLU A 27 -4.82 -42.52 20.75
C GLU A 27 -5.29 -42.91 22.16
N ASP A 28 -4.36 -43.29 23.02
CA ASP A 28 -4.60 -43.63 24.42
C ASP A 28 -4.76 -42.41 25.33
N GLY A 29 -4.65 -41.18 24.77
CA GLY A 29 -4.76 -39.92 25.49
C GLY A 29 -3.48 -39.49 26.24
N GLU A 30 -2.38 -40.21 26.06
CA GLU A 30 -1.10 -39.82 26.63
C GLU A 30 -0.52 -38.59 25.99
N PHE A 31 -0.07 -37.64 26.82
CA PHE A 31 0.57 -36.39 26.39
C PHE A 31 2.06 -36.56 26.26
N ARG A 32 2.64 -36.22 25.13
CA ARG A 32 4.06 -36.19 24.85
C ARG A 32 4.52 -34.85 24.32
N GLU A 33 5.61 -34.37 24.91
CA GLU A 33 6.29 -33.15 24.45
C GLU A 33 7.66 -33.51 23.88
N GLN A 34 7.96 -33.03 22.68
CA GLN A 34 9.27 -33.20 22.05
C GLN A 34 9.84 -31.85 21.65
N LYS A 35 11.10 -31.59 22.05
CA LYS A 35 11.84 -30.38 21.69
C LYS A 35 13.06 -30.71 20.87
N ARG A 36 13.27 -29.92 19.78
CA ARG A 36 14.50 -29.99 18.98
C ARG A 36 14.90 -28.59 18.52
N HIS A 37 16.22 -28.47 18.25
CA HIS A 37 16.80 -27.28 17.65
C HIS A 37 17.32 -27.63 16.25
N PHE A 38 17.03 -26.78 15.29
CA PHE A 38 17.47 -26.95 13.91
C PHE A 38 18.20 -25.70 13.46
N SER A 39 19.15 -25.85 12.54
CA SER A 39 19.75 -24.74 11.82
C SER A 39 18.78 -24.15 10.81
N THR A 40 18.85 -22.83 10.62
CA THR A 40 18.09 -22.15 9.55
C THR A 40 18.68 -22.36 8.15
N MET A 41 19.77 -23.12 8.02
CA MET A 41 20.26 -23.56 6.72
C MET A 41 19.24 -24.48 6.04
N THR A 42 19.15 -24.42 4.71
CA THR A 42 18.14 -25.17 3.93
C THR A 42 18.08 -26.66 4.28
N ARG A 43 19.25 -27.30 4.49
CA ARG A 43 19.32 -28.72 4.90
C ARG A 43 18.64 -28.93 6.25
N GLY A 44 18.95 -28.08 7.24
CA GLY A 44 18.36 -28.18 8.57
C GLY A 44 16.86 -27.95 8.58
N LEU A 45 16.36 -26.98 7.76
CA LEU A 45 14.94 -26.74 7.63
C LEU A 45 14.18 -27.89 6.93
N ARG A 46 14.79 -28.54 5.94
CA ARG A 46 14.22 -29.74 5.31
C ARG A 46 14.21 -30.94 6.26
N GLU A 47 15.27 -31.13 7.05
CA GLU A 47 15.34 -32.14 8.11
C GLU A 47 14.24 -31.92 9.16
N MET A 48 14.05 -30.65 9.57
CA MET A 48 12.96 -30.24 10.47
C MET A 48 11.60 -30.61 9.88
N SER A 49 11.34 -30.27 8.62
CA SER A 49 10.07 -30.54 7.95
C SER A 49 9.79 -32.04 7.86
N ALA A 50 10.80 -32.84 7.48
CA ALA A 50 10.69 -34.31 7.43
C ALA A 50 10.39 -34.89 8.80
N TRP A 51 11.05 -34.40 9.86
CA TRP A 51 10.82 -34.85 11.24
C TRP A 51 9.39 -34.52 11.70
N LEU A 52 8.87 -33.30 11.42
CA LEU A 52 7.51 -32.90 11.76
C LEU A 52 6.45 -33.75 11.02
N ALA A 53 6.69 -34.03 9.72
CA ALA A 53 5.84 -34.90 8.93
C ALA A 53 5.82 -36.34 9.48
N GLY A 54 6.98 -36.85 9.88
CA GLY A 54 7.11 -38.20 10.50
C GLY A 54 6.36 -38.32 11.83
N LEU A 55 6.19 -37.22 12.58
CA LEU A 55 5.39 -37.18 13.81
C LEU A 55 3.87 -36.94 13.52
N GLY A 56 3.46 -36.76 12.28
CA GLY A 56 2.09 -36.50 11.91
C GLY A 56 1.57 -35.14 12.44
N VAL A 57 2.43 -34.11 12.50
CA VAL A 57 2.03 -32.77 12.92
C VAL A 57 1.00 -32.20 11.94
N GLU A 58 -0.13 -31.70 12.45
CA GLU A 58 -1.24 -31.15 11.67
C GLU A 58 -1.10 -29.62 11.49
N ALA A 59 -0.75 -28.93 12.59
CA ALA A 59 -0.68 -27.47 12.63
C ALA A 59 0.63 -26.95 13.24
N ILE A 60 1.13 -25.87 12.66
CA ILE A 60 2.38 -25.24 13.08
C ILE A 60 2.14 -23.76 13.30
N ALA A 61 2.52 -23.24 14.47
CA ALA A 61 2.53 -21.81 14.73
C ALA A 61 3.96 -21.29 14.90
N MET A 62 4.25 -20.13 14.29
CA MET A 62 5.54 -19.44 14.44
C MET A 62 5.35 -17.95 14.70
N GLU A 63 6.27 -17.35 15.47
CA GLU A 63 6.24 -15.92 15.73
C GLU A 63 6.77 -15.12 14.55
N ALA A 64 6.10 -13.99 14.21
CA ALA A 64 6.50 -13.06 13.16
C ALA A 64 7.68 -12.17 13.59
N THR A 65 8.85 -12.76 13.81
CA THR A 65 10.07 -12.06 14.24
C THR A 65 10.87 -11.58 13.03
N GLY A 66 10.83 -10.28 12.75
CA GLY A 66 11.59 -9.65 11.67
C GLY A 66 11.32 -10.28 10.29
N VAL A 67 12.38 -10.76 9.63
CA VAL A 67 12.32 -11.46 8.33
C VAL A 67 12.65 -12.95 8.45
N TYR A 68 13.07 -13.42 9.62
CA TYR A 68 13.65 -14.75 9.83
C TYR A 68 12.62 -15.88 9.68
N TRP A 69 11.34 -15.61 9.91
CA TRP A 69 10.26 -16.56 9.69
C TRP A 69 10.05 -16.93 8.21
N LYS A 70 10.41 -16.03 7.25
CA LYS A 70 10.14 -16.22 5.81
C LYS A 70 10.77 -17.51 5.23
N PRO A 71 12.07 -17.82 5.43
CA PRO A 71 12.67 -19.07 4.93
C PRO A 71 12.01 -20.31 5.49
N VAL A 72 11.68 -20.31 6.79
CA VAL A 72 11.00 -21.42 7.47
C VAL A 72 9.61 -21.62 6.85
N TRP A 73 8.84 -20.55 6.74
CA TRP A 73 7.51 -20.55 6.12
C TRP A 73 7.55 -21.09 4.69
N ASN A 74 8.46 -20.57 3.86
CA ASN A 74 8.53 -20.95 2.44
C ASN A 74 8.81 -22.44 2.25
N ILE A 75 9.64 -23.06 3.09
CA ILE A 75 9.93 -24.49 3.03
C ILE A 75 8.72 -25.32 3.47
N LEU A 76 8.08 -24.96 4.57
CA LEU A 76 6.91 -25.67 5.09
C LEU A 76 5.68 -25.49 4.17
N GLU A 77 5.47 -24.31 3.62
CA GLU A 77 4.38 -24.02 2.68
C GLU A 77 4.51 -24.82 1.39
N ALA A 78 5.73 -24.98 0.87
CA ALA A 78 5.97 -25.74 -0.37
C ALA A 78 5.61 -27.22 -0.25
N GLU A 79 5.64 -27.79 0.95
CA GLU A 79 5.26 -29.19 1.17
C GLU A 79 3.76 -29.42 1.29
N GLN A 80 2.96 -28.40 1.53
CA GLN A 80 1.48 -28.45 1.64
C GLN A 80 0.94 -29.50 2.62
N LYS A 81 1.74 -29.84 3.66
CA LYS A 81 1.40 -30.90 4.62
C LYS A 81 0.83 -30.35 5.93
N PHE A 82 1.05 -29.05 6.20
CA PHE A 82 0.80 -28.47 7.51
C PHE A 82 -0.13 -27.26 7.41
N GLN A 83 -1.00 -27.10 8.38
CA GLN A 83 -1.69 -25.85 8.59
C GLN A 83 -0.74 -24.85 9.26
N LEU A 84 -0.34 -23.79 8.54
CA LEU A 84 0.64 -22.83 9.03
C LEU A 84 -0.03 -21.60 9.63
N LEU A 85 0.36 -21.20 10.84
CA LEU A 85 -0.08 -19.96 11.49
C LEU A 85 1.13 -19.07 11.80
N LEU A 86 1.15 -17.87 11.19
CA LEU A 86 2.08 -16.81 11.57
C LEU A 86 1.46 -15.96 12.66
N VAL A 87 2.05 -15.82 13.82
CA VAL A 87 1.46 -15.14 14.97
C VAL A 87 2.24 -13.89 15.33
N ASN A 88 1.53 -12.81 15.63
CA ASN A 88 2.15 -11.56 16.06
C ASN A 88 2.62 -11.67 17.51
N ALA A 89 3.90 -11.34 17.77
CA ALA A 89 4.50 -11.29 19.10
C ALA A 89 3.68 -10.52 20.14
N HIS A 90 3.02 -9.46 19.73
CA HIS A 90 2.17 -8.66 20.62
C HIS A 90 0.93 -9.42 21.09
N HIS A 91 0.36 -10.30 20.27
CA HIS A 91 -0.77 -11.15 20.67
C HIS A 91 -0.35 -12.23 21.63
N ILE A 92 0.78 -12.89 21.38
CA ILE A 92 1.34 -13.92 22.28
C ILE A 92 1.59 -13.33 23.68
N LYS A 93 2.12 -12.09 23.74
CA LYS A 93 2.39 -11.38 25.02
C LYS A 93 1.14 -10.93 25.78
N GLN A 94 -0.01 -10.88 25.15
CA GLN A 94 -1.27 -10.45 25.79
C GLN A 94 -2.04 -11.60 26.43
N VAL A 95 -1.71 -12.85 26.11
CA VAL A 95 -2.36 -14.00 26.75
C VAL A 95 -1.81 -14.17 28.14
N PRO A 96 -2.64 -14.18 29.19
CA PRO A 96 -2.20 -14.34 30.58
C PRO A 96 -1.53 -15.69 30.77
N GLY A 97 -0.31 -15.72 31.32
CA GLY A 97 0.45 -16.94 31.60
C GLY A 97 1.87 -16.64 32.10
N ARG A 98 2.55 -17.64 32.62
CA ARG A 98 3.95 -17.52 33.08
C ARG A 98 4.88 -17.50 31.87
N LYS A 99 5.52 -16.38 31.63
CA LYS A 99 6.55 -16.20 30.61
C LYS A 99 7.94 -16.41 31.22
N THR A 100 8.70 -17.36 30.69
CA THR A 100 10.15 -17.47 30.89
C THR A 100 10.81 -17.62 29.51
N ASP A 101 11.90 -16.92 29.26
CA ASP A 101 12.58 -16.84 27.95
C ASP A 101 13.00 -18.21 27.36
N GLN A 102 13.07 -19.26 28.15
CA GLN A 102 13.39 -20.63 27.70
C GLN A 102 12.18 -21.45 27.18
N LYS A 103 10.97 -20.88 27.14
CA LYS A 103 9.73 -21.60 26.82
C LYS A 103 8.91 -21.01 25.66
N ASP A 104 9.48 -20.14 24.85
CA ASP A 104 8.70 -19.45 23.83
C ASP A 104 8.09 -20.42 22.81
N ALA A 105 8.84 -21.42 22.31
CA ALA A 105 8.29 -22.43 21.40
C ALA A 105 7.23 -23.32 22.05
N ALA A 106 7.46 -23.76 23.31
CA ALA A 106 6.50 -24.58 24.05
C ALA A 106 5.21 -23.80 24.38
N TRP A 107 5.34 -22.52 24.72
CA TRP A 107 4.20 -21.64 24.97
C TRP A 107 3.37 -21.40 23.69
N ILE A 108 4.03 -21.21 22.55
CA ILE A 108 3.36 -21.09 21.25
C ILE A 108 2.62 -22.40 20.92
N ALA A 109 3.24 -23.57 21.16
CA ALA A 109 2.61 -24.87 20.93
C ALA A 109 1.37 -25.07 21.83
N ASP A 110 1.45 -24.77 23.12
CA ASP A 110 0.34 -24.87 24.07
C ASP A 110 -0.84 -23.96 23.67
N LEU A 111 -0.55 -22.70 23.32
CA LEU A 111 -1.58 -21.79 22.84
C LEU A 111 -2.23 -22.25 21.54
N LEU A 112 -1.44 -22.85 20.61
CA LEU A 112 -1.94 -23.41 19.37
C LEU A 112 -2.84 -24.60 19.65
N GLN A 113 -2.41 -25.54 20.52
CA GLN A 113 -3.16 -26.73 20.88
C GLN A 113 -4.57 -26.42 21.38
N HIS A 114 -4.70 -25.31 22.11
CA HIS A 114 -5.97 -24.86 22.67
C HIS A 114 -6.75 -23.87 21.79
N GLY A 115 -6.25 -23.56 20.56
CA GLY A 115 -6.91 -22.63 19.62
C GLY A 115 -6.92 -21.17 20.10
N LEU A 116 -5.99 -20.78 20.98
CA LEU A 116 -5.91 -19.43 21.54
C LEU A 116 -5.10 -18.45 20.68
N LEU A 117 -4.45 -18.96 19.62
CA LEU A 117 -3.67 -18.14 18.70
C LEU A 117 -4.55 -17.60 17.56
N LYS A 118 -4.42 -16.32 17.31
CA LYS A 118 -4.97 -15.68 16.11
C LYS A 118 -3.87 -15.53 15.07
N GLY A 119 -3.97 -16.26 13.97
CA GLY A 119 -3.05 -16.17 12.85
C GLY A 119 -3.08 -14.78 12.19
N SER A 120 -1.91 -14.31 11.78
CA SER A 120 -1.78 -13.18 10.87
C SER A 120 -1.96 -13.69 9.43
N PHE A 121 -2.65 -12.91 8.61
CA PHE A 121 -2.78 -13.25 7.20
C PHE A 121 -1.41 -13.18 6.50
N VAL A 122 -0.97 -14.29 5.96
CA VAL A 122 0.21 -14.39 5.09
C VAL A 122 -0.30 -14.50 3.65
N PRO A 123 -0.03 -13.51 2.79
CA PRO A 123 -0.52 -13.54 1.41
C PRO A 123 0.15 -14.67 0.60
N PRO A 124 -0.49 -15.10 -0.51
CA PRO A 124 0.13 -16.01 -1.47
C PRO A 124 1.50 -15.52 -1.96
N THR A 125 2.33 -16.44 -2.44
CA THR A 125 3.71 -16.17 -2.84
C THR A 125 3.82 -15.02 -3.86
N VAL A 126 2.95 -14.96 -4.86
CA VAL A 126 2.92 -13.88 -5.86
C VAL A 126 2.69 -12.52 -5.21
N ILE A 127 1.73 -12.42 -4.30
CA ILE A 127 1.46 -11.17 -3.57
C ILE A 127 2.65 -10.79 -2.68
N ARG A 128 3.37 -11.76 -2.08
CA ARG A 128 4.60 -11.47 -1.32
C ARG A 128 5.70 -10.91 -2.21
N ARG A 129 5.92 -11.51 -3.41
CA ARG A 129 6.88 -11.01 -4.41
C ARG A 129 6.51 -9.61 -4.89
N LEU A 130 5.25 -9.39 -5.27
CA LEU A 130 4.74 -8.09 -5.68
C LEU A 130 4.93 -7.03 -4.59
N ARG A 131 4.70 -7.41 -3.32
CA ARG A 131 4.92 -6.53 -2.15
C ARG A 131 6.38 -6.15 -1.97
N ASP A 132 7.32 -7.07 -2.17
CA ASP A 132 8.74 -6.78 -2.07
C ASP A 132 9.19 -5.82 -3.20
N LEU A 133 8.69 -5.99 -4.44
CA LEU A 133 8.99 -5.11 -5.57
C LEU A 133 8.39 -3.70 -5.38
N THR A 134 7.11 -3.60 -5.04
CA THR A 134 6.45 -2.30 -4.85
C THR A 134 7.08 -1.50 -3.70
N ARG A 135 7.50 -2.17 -2.63
CA ARG A 135 8.22 -1.54 -1.52
C ARG A 135 9.63 -1.11 -1.92
N THR A 136 10.34 -1.91 -2.71
CA THR A 136 11.65 -1.56 -3.27
C THR A 136 11.52 -0.33 -4.17
N ARG A 137 10.50 -0.28 -5.04
CA ARG A 137 10.18 0.89 -5.86
C ARG A 137 10.04 2.18 -5.04
N VAL A 138 9.28 2.12 -3.93
CA VAL A 138 9.13 3.27 -3.03
C VAL A 138 10.47 3.68 -2.42
N LYS A 139 11.34 2.73 -2.07
CA LYS A 139 12.68 3.03 -1.52
C LYS A 139 13.58 3.70 -2.55
N ILE A 140 13.60 3.20 -3.79
CA ILE A 140 14.39 3.84 -4.87
C ILE A 140 13.89 5.27 -5.12
N ARG A 141 12.58 5.49 -5.21
CA ARG A 141 12.05 6.87 -5.34
C ARG A 141 12.45 7.80 -4.19
N GLN A 142 12.52 7.29 -2.97
CA GLN A 142 13.03 8.07 -1.82
C GLN A 142 14.52 8.40 -1.96
N MET A 143 15.32 7.46 -2.43
CA MET A 143 16.75 7.69 -2.70
C MET A 143 16.94 8.75 -3.80
N LEU A 144 16.19 8.67 -4.89
CA LEU A 144 16.21 9.67 -5.96
C LEU A 144 15.83 11.06 -5.46
N ALA A 145 14.80 11.19 -4.63
CA ALA A 145 14.45 12.45 -3.99
C ALA A 145 15.57 12.96 -3.07
N SER A 146 16.30 12.06 -2.39
CA SER A 146 17.48 12.44 -1.60
C SER A 146 18.63 12.95 -2.46
N PHE A 147 18.88 12.34 -3.63
CA PHE A 147 19.88 12.84 -4.58
C PHE A 147 19.48 14.20 -5.17
N ALA A 148 18.21 14.39 -5.55
CA ALA A 148 17.70 15.67 -5.98
C ALA A 148 17.95 16.80 -4.95
N ASN A 149 17.69 16.52 -3.67
CA ASN A 149 17.97 17.46 -2.58
C ASN A 149 19.48 17.73 -2.40
N ARG A 150 20.33 16.74 -2.66
CA ARG A 150 21.80 16.92 -2.62
C ARG A 150 22.28 17.79 -3.78
N ILE A 151 21.75 17.60 -4.99
CA ILE A 151 22.03 18.46 -6.14
C ILE A 151 21.65 19.91 -5.81
N GLN A 152 20.48 20.15 -5.24
CA GLN A 152 20.08 21.49 -4.81
C GLN A 152 21.04 22.09 -3.78
N LYS A 153 21.57 21.30 -2.84
CA LYS A 153 22.58 21.79 -1.87
C LYS A 153 23.89 22.16 -2.55
N VAL A 154 24.33 21.42 -3.55
CA VAL A 154 25.56 21.77 -4.32
C VAL A 154 25.33 23.06 -5.11
N LEU A 155 24.15 23.25 -5.68
CA LEU A 155 23.80 24.50 -6.35
C LEU A 155 23.73 25.69 -5.38
N GLU A 156 23.18 25.49 -4.18
CA GLU A 156 23.14 26.52 -3.15
C GLU A 156 24.55 26.92 -2.68
N ASP A 157 25.47 25.97 -2.55
CA ASP A 157 26.88 26.23 -2.19
C ASP A 157 27.58 27.03 -3.29
N ALA A 158 27.27 26.79 -4.55
CA ALA A 158 27.73 27.56 -5.70
C ALA A 158 26.98 28.89 -5.88
N ASN A 159 26.07 29.27 -4.98
CA ASN A 159 25.16 30.42 -5.06
C ASN A 159 24.26 30.40 -6.32
N ILE A 160 23.90 29.22 -6.84
CA ILE A 160 22.95 29.05 -7.94
C ILE A 160 21.59 28.79 -7.39
N LYS A 161 20.60 29.65 -7.69
CA LYS A 161 19.24 29.61 -7.15
C LYS A 161 18.22 29.00 -8.13
N LEU A 162 18.65 28.02 -8.93
CA LEU A 162 17.81 27.37 -9.94
C LEU A 162 16.47 26.87 -9.35
N GLY A 163 16.48 26.31 -8.14
CA GLY A 163 15.28 25.83 -7.45
C GLY A 163 14.28 26.92 -7.03
N SER A 164 14.68 28.21 -7.05
CA SER A 164 13.78 29.34 -6.77
C SER A 164 12.92 29.71 -8.00
N VAL A 165 13.37 29.38 -9.20
CA VAL A 165 12.70 29.69 -10.47
C VAL A 165 12.08 28.44 -11.11
N ALA A 166 12.83 27.34 -11.12
CA ALA A 166 12.38 26.05 -11.63
C ALA A 166 11.72 25.23 -10.50
N SER A 167 10.48 24.82 -10.70
CA SER A 167 9.74 23.98 -9.73
C SER A 167 10.32 22.57 -9.62
N ASP A 168 11.00 22.11 -10.67
CA ASP A 168 11.70 20.81 -10.73
C ASP A 168 13.09 21.02 -11.36
N VAL A 169 14.11 20.92 -10.53
CA VAL A 169 15.52 21.06 -10.94
C VAL A 169 16.00 19.87 -11.78
N LEU A 170 15.34 18.72 -11.66
CA LEU A 170 15.63 17.52 -12.46
C LEU A 170 14.64 17.31 -13.64
N GLY A 171 13.80 18.31 -13.92
CA GLY A 171 13.01 18.34 -15.16
C GLY A 171 13.91 18.59 -16.39
N VAL A 172 13.35 18.51 -17.59
CA VAL A 172 14.09 18.60 -18.86
C VAL A 172 15.06 19.79 -18.86
N SER A 173 14.54 21.00 -18.74
CA SER A 173 15.39 22.21 -18.76
C SER A 173 16.44 22.26 -17.63
N GLY A 174 16.07 21.80 -16.44
CA GLY A 174 17.00 21.77 -15.32
C GLY A 174 18.14 20.78 -15.54
N ARG A 175 17.87 19.62 -16.12
CA ARG A 175 18.92 18.64 -16.50
C ARG A 175 19.83 19.17 -17.58
N ASP A 176 19.29 19.82 -18.62
CA ASP A 176 20.10 20.40 -19.69
C ASP A 176 21.06 21.45 -19.11
N MET A 177 20.58 22.33 -18.21
CA MET A 177 21.40 23.30 -17.50
C MET A 177 22.47 22.63 -16.62
N LEU A 178 22.10 21.61 -15.84
CA LEU A 178 23.00 20.88 -14.97
C LEU A 178 24.10 20.16 -15.76
N HIS A 179 23.77 19.54 -16.88
CA HIS A 179 24.76 18.92 -17.78
C HIS A 179 25.72 19.95 -18.37
N ALA A 180 25.18 21.09 -18.87
CA ALA A 180 26.03 22.17 -19.38
C ALA A 180 26.98 22.72 -18.31
N MET A 181 26.52 22.87 -17.05
CA MET A 181 27.37 23.26 -15.92
C MET A 181 28.48 22.23 -15.65
N VAL A 182 28.18 20.94 -15.73
CA VAL A 182 29.17 19.85 -15.58
C VAL A 182 30.20 19.90 -16.68
N GLU A 183 29.82 20.24 -17.92
CA GLU A 183 30.70 20.38 -19.08
C GLU A 183 31.50 21.70 -19.08
N GLY A 184 31.30 22.56 -18.09
CA GLY A 184 32.09 23.77 -17.89
C GLY A 184 31.41 25.08 -18.28
N GLN A 185 30.17 25.03 -18.78
CA GLN A 185 29.41 26.25 -19.08
C GLN A 185 29.11 27.02 -17.79
N GLN A 186 29.45 28.33 -17.79
CA GLN A 186 29.26 29.23 -16.64
C GLN A 186 28.51 30.52 -17.00
N ASP A 187 28.31 30.80 -18.29
CA ASP A 187 27.57 32.00 -18.69
C ASP A 187 26.09 31.85 -18.36
N PRO A 188 25.52 32.65 -17.46
CA PRO A 188 24.12 32.57 -17.07
C PRO A 188 23.15 32.75 -18.23
N LYS A 189 23.52 33.55 -19.25
CA LYS A 189 22.66 33.75 -20.42
C LYS A 189 22.56 32.47 -21.26
N GLN A 190 23.70 31.83 -21.52
CA GLN A 190 23.74 30.59 -22.31
C GLN A 190 23.05 29.46 -21.56
N LEU A 191 23.23 29.36 -20.25
CA LEU A 191 22.53 28.39 -19.43
C LEU A 191 21.02 28.64 -19.42
N ALA A 192 20.55 29.90 -19.30
CA ALA A 192 19.13 30.23 -19.31
C ALA A 192 18.46 29.91 -20.66
N GLU A 193 19.17 30.04 -21.79
CA GLU A 193 18.63 29.68 -23.12
C GLU A 193 18.30 28.20 -23.28
N LEU A 194 18.82 27.32 -22.44
CA LEU A 194 18.44 25.89 -22.38
C LEU A 194 17.01 25.70 -21.82
N ALA A 195 16.38 26.76 -21.34
CA ALA A 195 15.01 26.67 -20.83
C ALA A 195 14.00 26.32 -21.93
N GLN A 196 13.11 25.38 -21.61
CA GLN A 196 12.05 24.88 -22.48
C GLN A 196 10.66 25.14 -21.90
N GLY A 197 9.65 25.19 -22.76
CA GLY A 197 8.26 25.28 -22.36
C GLY A 197 7.93 26.49 -21.48
N ARG A 198 7.29 26.26 -20.35
CA ARG A 198 6.86 27.33 -19.42
C ARG A 198 8.03 28.09 -18.79
N LEU A 199 9.17 27.42 -18.62
CA LEU A 199 10.35 28.02 -17.99
C LEU A 199 10.97 29.09 -18.88
N ARG A 200 10.82 29.00 -20.21
CA ARG A 200 11.30 30.01 -21.17
C ARG A 200 10.67 31.39 -20.96
N LYS A 201 9.48 31.45 -20.38
CA LYS A 201 8.84 32.72 -20.01
C LYS A 201 9.51 33.46 -18.84
N LYS A 202 10.47 32.84 -18.17
CA LYS A 202 11.18 33.34 -16.99
C LYS A 202 12.69 33.49 -17.25
N LEU A 203 13.11 33.77 -18.51
CA LEU A 203 14.54 33.86 -18.87
C LEU A 203 15.31 34.88 -18.03
N GLY A 204 14.73 36.05 -17.76
CA GLY A 204 15.38 37.05 -16.90
C GLY A 204 15.59 36.58 -15.47
N ASP A 205 14.59 35.97 -14.86
CA ASP A 205 14.71 35.38 -13.51
C ASP A 205 15.72 34.23 -13.48
N LEU A 206 15.78 33.43 -14.57
CA LEU A 206 16.74 32.34 -14.71
C LEU A 206 18.17 32.87 -14.82
N GLN A 207 18.42 33.89 -15.61
CA GLN A 207 19.76 34.48 -15.72
C GLN A 207 20.27 34.94 -14.34
N LEU A 208 19.43 35.65 -13.59
CA LEU A 208 19.79 36.08 -12.22
C LEU A 208 20.00 34.88 -11.29
N ALA A 209 19.17 33.84 -11.39
CA ALA A 209 19.25 32.65 -10.55
C ALA A 209 20.48 31.77 -10.87
N LEU A 210 21.04 31.90 -12.08
CA LEU A 210 22.20 31.15 -12.56
C LEU A 210 23.52 31.91 -12.37
N GLU A 211 23.50 33.16 -11.86
CA GLU A 211 24.68 33.92 -11.46
C GLU A 211 25.29 33.28 -10.20
N GLY A 212 26.38 32.55 -10.37
CA GLY A 212 27.06 31.88 -9.26
C GLY A 212 28.45 31.43 -9.65
N GLN A 213 29.16 30.79 -8.73
CA GLN A 213 30.56 30.37 -8.92
C GLN A 213 30.65 28.83 -8.87
N ILE A 214 30.65 28.19 -10.03
CA ILE A 214 30.82 26.74 -10.14
C ILE A 214 32.30 26.41 -10.22
N THR A 215 32.81 25.74 -9.19
CA THR A 215 34.18 25.23 -9.12
C THR A 215 34.27 23.81 -9.71
N ASP A 216 35.46 23.29 -9.94
CA ASP A 216 35.68 21.90 -10.36
C ASP A 216 35.14 20.89 -9.34
N HIS A 217 35.17 21.25 -8.06
CA HIS A 217 34.57 20.45 -7.00
C HIS A 217 33.04 20.32 -7.17
N HIS A 218 32.34 21.43 -7.43
CA HIS A 218 30.90 21.42 -7.70
C HIS A 218 30.58 20.62 -8.95
N ARG A 219 31.35 20.76 -10.05
CA ARG A 219 31.18 19.98 -11.28
C ARG A 219 31.30 18.48 -11.02
N PHE A 220 32.34 18.09 -10.29
CA PHE A 220 32.53 16.69 -9.90
C PHE A 220 31.33 16.14 -9.10
N GLN A 221 30.87 16.88 -8.09
CA GLN A 221 29.74 16.46 -7.29
C GLN A 221 28.43 16.38 -8.11
N LEU A 222 28.16 17.38 -8.95
CA LEU A 222 26.96 17.38 -9.80
C LEU A 222 26.97 16.20 -10.77
N LYS A 223 28.09 15.94 -11.46
CA LYS A 223 28.27 14.79 -12.35
C LYS A 223 27.97 13.48 -11.63
N PHE A 224 28.63 13.27 -10.49
CA PHE A 224 28.46 12.06 -9.67
C PHE A 224 27.00 11.85 -9.25
N LEU A 225 26.32 12.90 -8.76
CA LEU A 225 24.92 12.82 -8.32
C LEU A 225 23.95 12.58 -9.48
N LEU A 226 24.19 13.23 -10.64
CA LEU A 226 23.37 13.04 -11.84
C LEU A 226 23.47 11.61 -12.39
N GLU A 227 24.66 11.00 -12.38
CA GLU A 227 24.84 9.59 -12.76
C GLU A 227 24.02 8.64 -11.89
N PHE A 228 23.97 8.88 -10.57
CA PHE A 228 23.10 8.11 -9.66
C PHE A 228 21.62 8.31 -9.95
N VAL A 229 21.21 9.54 -10.29
CA VAL A 229 19.82 9.82 -10.67
C VAL A 229 19.44 9.04 -11.92
N VAL A 230 20.24 9.11 -12.98
CA VAL A 230 20.01 8.39 -14.24
C VAL A 230 19.99 6.88 -14.03
N PHE A 231 20.95 6.36 -13.25
CA PHE A 231 20.97 4.94 -12.90
C PHE A 231 19.71 4.51 -12.15
N GLY A 232 19.33 5.26 -11.12
CA GLY A 232 18.16 4.93 -10.31
C GLY A 232 16.84 5.01 -11.08
N GLU A 233 16.70 5.94 -12.02
CA GLU A 233 15.55 6.02 -12.93
C GLU A 233 15.46 4.80 -13.86
N ARG A 234 16.60 4.36 -14.41
CA ARG A 234 16.66 3.13 -15.21
C ARG A 234 16.22 1.90 -14.38
N GLN A 235 16.69 1.81 -13.12
CA GLN A 235 16.29 0.74 -12.23
C GLN A 235 14.80 0.78 -11.90
N LEU A 236 14.21 1.97 -11.80
CA LEU A 236 12.75 2.11 -11.59
C LEU A 236 11.96 1.55 -12.77
N VAL A 237 12.37 1.83 -14.01
CA VAL A 237 11.70 1.29 -15.21
C VAL A 237 11.72 -0.24 -15.19
N GLN A 238 12.90 -0.85 -14.99
CA GLN A 238 13.02 -2.31 -14.90
C GLN A 238 12.13 -2.93 -13.80
N LEU A 239 12.06 -2.25 -12.67
CA LEU A 239 11.26 -2.72 -11.54
C LEU A 239 9.74 -2.58 -11.82
N GLU A 240 9.33 -1.52 -12.49
CA GLU A 240 7.94 -1.29 -12.90
C GLU A 240 7.51 -2.31 -13.96
N ASP A 241 8.40 -2.68 -14.90
CA ASP A 241 8.14 -3.73 -15.88
C ASP A 241 7.98 -5.11 -15.21
N GLU A 242 8.82 -5.43 -14.22
CA GLU A 242 8.68 -6.69 -13.46
C GLU A 242 7.40 -6.72 -12.62
N ILE A 243 6.97 -5.58 -12.05
CA ILE A 243 5.69 -5.47 -11.36
C ILE A 243 4.53 -5.78 -12.32
N ARG A 244 4.52 -5.19 -13.53
CA ARG A 244 3.51 -5.47 -14.56
C ARG A 244 3.51 -6.93 -14.96
N ARG A 245 4.71 -7.51 -15.20
CA ARG A 245 4.86 -8.92 -15.54
C ARG A 245 4.22 -9.84 -14.51
N LEU A 246 4.46 -9.60 -13.21
CA LEU A 246 3.86 -10.41 -12.14
C LEU A 246 2.33 -10.26 -12.05
N ILE A 247 1.81 -9.08 -12.35
CA ILE A 247 0.36 -8.82 -12.34
C ILE A 247 -0.33 -9.52 -13.50
N THR A 248 0.30 -9.56 -14.68
CA THR A 248 -0.26 -10.20 -15.87
C THR A 248 -0.11 -11.71 -15.87
N GLN A 249 0.78 -12.28 -15.04
CA GLN A 249 0.95 -13.72 -14.95
C GLN A 249 -0.33 -14.39 -14.41
N VAL A 250 -0.89 -15.28 -15.21
CA VAL A 250 -1.93 -16.21 -14.77
C VAL A 250 -1.23 -17.33 -13.99
N GLU A 251 -1.34 -17.35 -12.66
CA GLU A 251 -0.93 -18.54 -11.92
C GLU A 251 -1.94 -19.66 -12.22
N PRO A 252 -1.47 -20.90 -12.46
CA PRO A 252 -2.37 -22.04 -12.52
C PRO A 252 -3.09 -22.12 -11.16
N THR A 253 -4.40 -21.99 -11.19
CA THR A 253 -5.24 -22.10 -10.01
C THR A 253 -5.12 -23.54 -9.51
N THR A 254 -4.33 -23.77 -8.46
CA THR A 254 -4.44 -24.98 -7.65
C THR A 254 -5.76 -24.85 -6.87
N VAL A 255 -6.86 -25.19 -7.55
CA VAL A 255 -8.14 -25.44 -6.90
C VAL A 255 -7.94 -26.70 -6.07
N GLN A 256 -7.92 -26.60 -4.74
CA GLN A 256 -8.15 -27.74 -3.89
C GLN A 256 -9.59 -28.20 -4.18
N PRO A 257 -9.82 -29.47 -4.50
CA PRO A 257 -11.16 -30.00 -4.60
C PRO A 257 -11.73 -30.13 -3.18
N GLU A 258 -12.40 -29.10 -2.70
CA GLU A 258 -13.41 -29.30 -1.66
C GLU A 258 -14.55 -30.08 -2.31
N GLU A 259 -14.93 -31.16 -1.68
CA GLU A 259 -16.01 -32.06 -2.06
C GLU A 259 -17.31 -31.27 -2.39
N ALA A 260 -17.54 -31.04 -3.68
CA ALA A 260 -18.83 -30.58 -4.16
C ALA A 260 -19.54 -31.79 -4.80
N GLY A 261 -20.59 -32.20 -4.14
CA GLY A 261 -21.51 -33.19 -4.63
C GLY A 261 -22.00 -32.90 -6.05
N ALA A 262 -22.18 -33.98 -6.81
CA ALA A 262 -22.62 -34.02 -8.18
C ALA A 262 -23.82 -33.09 -8.46
N ALA A 263 -23.63 -32.17 -9.39
CA ALA A 263 -24.69 -31.61 -10.21
C ALA A 263 -24.13 -31.36 -11.62
N GLU A 264 -24.43 -32.27 -12.49
CA GLU A 264 -24.31 -32.21 -13.94
C GLU A 264 -25.13 -31.01 -14.47
N LEU A 265 -24.53 -30.13 -15.32
CA LEU A 265 -25.19 -29.56 -16.50
C LEU A 265 -24.35 -28.48 -17.22
N ALA A 266 -24.28 -28.72 -18.55
CA ALA A 266 -24.09 -27.74 -19.64
C ALA A 266 -22.70 -27.14 -19.88
N ALA A 267 -22.08 -27.58 -20.96
CA ALA A 267 -20.98 -26.91 -21.64
C ALA A 267 -21.40 -25.54 -22.20
N PRO A 268 -20.60 -24.47 -22.04
CA PRO A 268 -20.69 -23.29 -22.88
C PRO A 268 -19.64 -23.33 -23.98
N GLY A 269 -20.06 -22.85 -25.16
CA GLY A 269 -19.30 -22.82 -26.39
C GLY A 269 -18.05 -21.97 -26.40
N ALA A 270 -17.21 -22.30 -27.36
CA ALA A 270 -15.95 -21.70 -27.69
C ALA A 270 -16.02 -20.17 -27.90
N GLY A 271 -15.15 -19.46 -27.22
CA GLY A 271 -14.91 -18.02 -27.32
C GLY A 271 -13.95 -17.58 -26.24
N ALA A 272 -12.79 -18.27 -26.08
CA ALA A 272 -11.80 -17.89 -25.08
C ALA A 272 -11.10 -16.60 -25.51
N THR A 273 -11.54 -15.45 -24.99
CA THR A 273 -10.68 -14.28 -24.81
C THR A 273 -9.53 -14.68 -23.89
N PRO A 274 -8.28 -14.17 -24.10
CA PRO A 274 -7.17 -14.47 -23.20
C PRO A 274 -7.58 -14.11 -21.77
N GLU A 275 -7.59 -15.12 -20.89
CA GLU A 275 -8.02 -14.96 -19.51
C GLU A 275 -7.09 -13.94 -18.82
N THR A 276 -7.64 -12.76 -18.55
CA THR A 276 -6.96 -11.72 -17.79
C THR A 276 -6.67 -12.25 -16.39
N SER A 277 -5.44 -12.10 -15.92
CA SER A 277 -5.06 -12.50 -14.56
C SER A 277 -6.02 -11.86 -13.53
N PRO A 278 -6.45 -12.58 -12.47
CA PRO A 278 -7.30 -12.02 -11.42
C PRO A 278 -6.69 -10.76 -10.77
N LEU A 279 -5.36 -10.65 -10.70
CA LEU A 279 -4.66 -9.48 -10.19
C LEU A 279 -4.80 -8.31 -11.16
N GLN A 280 -4.65 -8.56 -12.46
CA GLN A 280 -4.78 -7.55 -13.49
C GLN A 280 -6.21 -6.99 -13.55
N ALA A 281 -7.22 -7.85 -13.49
CA ALA A 281 -8.62 -7.42 -13.46
C ALA A 281 -8.89 -6.43 -12.31
N VAL A 282 -8.36 -6.69 -11.12
CA VAL A 282 -8.51 -5.77 -9.97
C VAL A 282 -7.70 -4.48 -10.16
N VAL A 283 -6.51 -4.55 -10.75
CA VAL A 283 -5.69 -3.35 -11.08
C VAL A 283 -6.47 -2.44 -12.04
N GLU A 284 -7.04 -3.00 -13.13
CA GLU A 284 -7.84 -2.27 -14.10
C GLU A 284 -9.09 -1.64 -13.48
N LEU A 285 -9.78 -2.38 -12.60
CA LEU A 285 -10.92 -1.84 -11.86
C LEU A 285 -10.54 -0.68 -10.95
N TRP A 286 -9.40 -0.76 -10.26
CA TRP A 286 -8.96 0.31 -9.36
C TRP A 286 -8.40 1.52 -10.10
N ASP A 287 -7.83 1.35 -11.28
CA ASP A 287 -7.37 2.46 -12.13
C ASP A 287 -8.53 3.38 -12.57
N THR A 288 -9.78 2.87 -12.57
CA THR A 288 -10.96 3.70 -12.82
C THR A 288 -11.25 4.74 -11.73
N ILE A 289 -10.65 4.60 -10.53
CA ILE A 289 -10.89 5.50 -9.39
C ILE A 289 -10.01 6.75 -9.53
N PRO A 290 -10.57 7.99 -9.52
CA PRO A 290 -9.79 9.21 -9.65
C PRO A 290 -8.63 9.29 -8.66
N GLY A 291 -7.41 9.48 -9.20
CA GLY A 291 -6.18 9.58 -8.44
C GLY A 291 -5.46 8.26 -8.16
N ILE A 292 -6.00 7.14 -8.57
CA ILE A 292 -5.33 5.84 -8.60
C ILE A 292 -4.90 5.58 -10.04
N ASP A 293 -3.61 5.38 -10.27
CA ASP A 293 -3.03 4.93 -11.53
C ASP A 293 -2.67 3.43 -11.43
N GLU A 294 -2.32 2.80 -12.56
CA GLU A 294 -1.92 1.39 -12.64
C GLU A 294 -0.90 0.99 -11.56
N LEU A 295 0.14 1.80 -11.35
CA LEU A 295 1.19 1.51 -10.37
C LEU A 295 0.73 1.70 -8.92
N THR A 296 -0.18 2.63 -8.69
CA THR A 296 -0.83 2.78 -7.38
C THR A 296 -1.77 1.61 -7.12
N ALA A 297 -2.58 1.22 -8.11
CA ALA A 297 -3.45 0.04 -8.04
C ALA A 297 -2.63 -1.23 -7.77
N SER A 298 -1.50 -1.42 -8.48
CA SER A 298 -0.55 -2.51 -8.24
C SER A 298 -0.02 -2.52 -6.80
N THR A 299 0.28 -1.34 -6.24
CA THR A 299 0.71 -1.20 -4.84
C THR A 299 -0.42 -1.57 -3.86
N LEU A 300 -1.66 -1.20 -4.18
CA LEU A 300 -2.83 -1.59 -3.37
C LEU A 300 -3.04 -3.11 -3.40
N VAL A 301 -2.94 -3.75 -4.59
CA VAL A 301 -3.00 -5.22 -4.74
C VAL A 301 -1.88 -5.88 -3.92
N ALA A 302 -0.66 -5.38 -3.99
CA ALA A 302 0.47 -5.91 -3.23
C ALA A 302 0.22 -5.86 -1.71
N GLU A 303 -0.40 -4.80 -1.21
CA GLU A 303 -0.62 -4.63 0.23
C GLU A 303 -1.92 -5.29 0.72
N MET A 304 -3.02 -5.21 -0.04
CA MET A 304 -4.34 -5.69 0.36
C MET A 304 -4.73 -7.04 -0.24
N GLY A 305 -4.06 -7.48 -1.32
CA GLY A 305 -4.53 -8.59 -2.14
C GLY A 305 -5.66 -8.19 -3.10
N ALA A 306 -6.04 -9.09 -3.99
CA ALA A 306 -7.15 -8.91 -4.93
C ALA A 306 -8.50 -9.37 -4.33
N ASN A 307 -8.48 -10.38 -3.45
CA ASN A 307 -9.67 -10.88 -2.77
C ASN A 307 -9.97 -10.07 -1.50
N MET A 308 -11.19 -9.57 -1.38
CA MET A 308 -11.65 -8.79 -0.23
C MET A 308 -12.31 -9.63 0.86
N ASP A 309 -12.53 -10.94 0.67
CA ASP A 309 -13.17 -11.83 1.65
C ASP A 309 -12.39 -11.94 2.96
N GLN A 310 -11.08 -11.70 2.91
CA GLN A 310 -10.24 -11.59 4.12
C GLN A 310 -10.64 -10.44 5.07
N PHE A 311 -11.44 -9.49 4.59
CA PHE A 311 -11.98 -8.39 5.39
C PHE A 311 -13.50 -8.48 5.47
N PRO A 312 -14.09 -8.77 6.64
CA PRO A 312 -15.54 -8.90 6.78
C PRO A 312 -16.32 -7.66 6.32
N THR A 313 -15.73 -6.47 6.41
CA THR A 313 -16.32 -5.22 5.92
C THR A 313 -15.23 -4.20 5.54
N ALA A 314 -15.58 -3.19 4.75
CA ALA A 314 -14.70 -2.05 4.45
C ALA A 314 -14.18 -1.35 5.73
N ARG A 315 -14.94 -1.37 6.83
CA ARG A 315 -14.50 -0.82 8.13
C ARG A 315 -13.35 -1.63 8.73
N HIS A 316 -13.38 -2.96 8.59
CA HIS A 316 -12.28 -3.84 9.02
C HIS A 316 -11.02 -3.59 8.19
N ALA A 317 -11.15 -3.46 6.86
CA ALA A 317 -10.05 -3.08 5.97
C ALA A 317 -9.46 -1.71 6.36
N ALA A 318 -10.28 -0.71 6.63
CA ALA A 318 -9.83 0.62 7.05
C ALA A 318 -9.13 0.61 8.43
N LYS A 319 -9.59 -0.21 9.37
CA LYS A 319 -8.95 -0.40 10.68
C LYS A 319 -7.60 -1.10 10.54
N TRP A 320 -7.55 -2.16 9.73
CA TRP A 320 -6.33 -2.90 9.44
C TRP A 320 -5.27 -2.02 8.74
N ALA A 321 -5.70 -1.21 7.77
CA ALA A 321 -4.84 -0.25 7.08
C ALA A 321 -4.38 0.92 7.96
N GLY A 322 -4.92 1.08 9.17
CA GLY A 322 -4.63 2.21 10.05
C GLY A 322 -5.15 3.55 9.51
N MET A 323 -6.22 3.52 8.69
CA MET A 323 -6.81 4.72 8.06
C MET A 323 -8.02 5.27 8.79
N CYS A 324 -8.58 4.57 9.78
CA CYS A 324 -9.67 5.05 10.61
C CYS A 324 -9.15 5.86 11.83
N PRO A 325 -9.96 6.75 12.40
CA PRO A 325 -9.64 7.40 13.68
C PRO A 325 -9.48 6.37 14.79
N GLY A 326 -8.47 6.55 15.65
CA GLY A 326 -8.35 5.76 16.88
C GLY A 326 -9.45 6.09 17.86
N ASN A 327 -9.88 5.10 18.64
CA ASN A 327 -10.84 5.26 19.73
C ASN A 327 -10.14 4.92 21.07
N LYS A 328 -9.22 5.81 21.48
CA LYS A 328 -8.69 5.76 22.85
C LYS A 328 -9.63 6.56 23.75
N GLU A 329 -10.46 5.84 24.47
CA GLU A 329 -11.42 6.38 25.43
C GLU A 329 -11.21 5.71 26.78
N SER A 330 -11.27 6.47 27.86
CA SER A 330 -11.23 5.98 29.23
C SER A 330 -12.20 6.82 30.05
N ALA A 331 -13.07 6.16 30.81
CA ALA A 331 -14.11 6.79 31.66
C ALA A 331 -14.93 7.86 30.93
N GLY A 332 -15.37 7.56 29.66
CA GLY A 332 -16.17 8.48 28.86
C GLY A 332 -15.39 9.66 28.26
N LYS A 333 -14.07 9.79 28.54
CA LYS A 333 -13.23 10.86 27.99
C LYS A 333 -12.38 10.32 26.82
N ARG A 334 -12.51 10.97 25.65
CA ARG A 334 -11.68 10.66 24.46
C ARG A 334 -10.26 11.18 24.65
N LEU A 335 -9.30 10.28 24.85
CA LEU A 335 -7.90 10.61 25.08
C LEU A 335 -7.15 10.93 23.78
N SER A 336 -7.44 10.26 22.67
CA SER A 336 -6.78 10.49 21.39
C SER A 336 -7.61 10.02 20.22
N GLY A 337 -7.65 10.86 19.16
CA GLY A 337 -8.18 10.48 17.84
C GLY A 337 -7.09 10.11 16.83
N LYS A 338 -5.84 9.84 17.29
CA LYS A 338 -4.73 9.43 16.42
C LYS A 338 -5.06 8.09 15.75
N THR A 339 -4.84 8.00 14.43
CA THR A 339 -5.03 6.76 13.68
C THR A 339 -4.14 5.63 14.24
N PRO A 340 -4.62 4.38 14.30
CA PRO A 340 -3.82 3.24 14.74
C PRO A 340 -2.64 2.97 13.79
N LYS A 341 -1.70 2.15 14.24
CA LYS A 341 -0.63 1.65 13.37
C LYS A 341 -1.24 0.69 12.36
N GLY A 342 -0.88 0.84 11.10
CA GLY A 342 -1.25 -0.04 9.98
C GLY A 342 -0.13 -0.09 8.96
N SER A 343 -0.37 -0.62 7.74
CA SER A 343 0.64 -0.63 6.69
C SER A 343 1.06 0.79 6.30
N VAL A 344 2.35 1.10 6.54
CA VAL A 344 2.94 2.42 6.18
C VAL A 344 2.94 2.60 4.66
N TRP A 345 3.09 1.50 3.93
CA TRP A 345 3.16 1.47 2.46
C TRP A 345 1.79 1.76 1.85
N LEU A 346 0.76 1.04 2.31
CA LEU A 346 -0.63 1.26 1.89
C LEU A 346 -1.09 2.69 2.21
N ARG A 347 -0.83 3.16 3.44
CA ARG A 347 -1.17 4.51 3.84
C ARG A 347 -0.50 5.58 2.97
N ARG A 348 0.78 5.38 2.60
CA ARG A 348 1.50 6.28 1.71
C ARG A 348 0.85 6.31 0.33
N ALA A 349 0.61 5.15 -0.29
CA ALA A 349 -0.02 5.05 -1.60
C ALA A 349 -1.38 5.75 -1.63
N LEU A 350 -2.25 5.45 -0.65
CA LEU A 350 -3.57 6.07 -0.53
C LEU A 350 -3.50 7.59 -0.29
N CYS A 351 -2.54 8.09 0.49
CA CYS A 351 -2.38 9.54 0.67
C CYS A 351 -1.87 10.22 -0.60
N GLN A 352 -1.01 9.59 -1.39
CA GLN A 352 -0.57 10.09 -2.69
C GLN A 352 -1.72 10.12 -3.70
N ALA A 353 -2.49 9.02 -3.79
CA ALA A 353 -3.71 8.96 -4.59
C ALA A 353 -4.72 10.05 -4.17
N ALA A 354 -4.90 10.28 -2.87
CA ALA A 354 -5.79 11.33 -2.36
C ALA A 354 -5.32 12.75 -2.75
N TRP A 355 -4.01 12.99 -2.81
CA TRP A 355 -3.48 14.25 -3.33
C TRP A 355 -3.74 14.43 -4.82
N ALA A 356 -3.62 13.38 -5.63
CA ALA A 356 -3.97 13.40 -7.05
C ALA A 356 -5.47 13.64 -7.23
N ALA A 357 -6.32 12.84 -6.57
CA ALA A 357 -7.77 12.96 -6.61
C ALA A 357 -8.28 14.34 -6.19
N SER A 358 -7.64 14.98 -5.19
CA SER A 358 -8.03 16.32 -4.73
C SER A 358 -7.84 17.42 -5.78
N ARG A 359 -7.08 17.16 -6.84
CA ARG A 359 -6.78 18.08 -7.94
C ARG A 359 -7.54 17.73 -9.22
N THR A 360 -8.18 16.57 -9.29
CA THR A 360 -9.00 16.16 -10.42
C THR A 360 -10.32 16.94 -10.38
N LYS A 361 -10.58 17.75 -11.43
CA LYS A 361 -11.78 18.59 -11.49
C LYS A 361 -13.06 17.76 -11.56
N ASP A 362 -14.14 18.34 -11.08
CA ASP A 362 -15.51 17.83 -11.21
C ASP A 362 -15.73 16.41 -10.64
N THR A 363 -14.90 16.00 -9.65
CA THR A 363 -15.02 14.71 -8.99
C THR A 363 -15.54 14.81 -7.55
N TYR A 364 -16.22 13.77 -7.10
CA TYR A 364 -16.67 13.61 -5.71
C TYR A 364 -15.52 13.78 -4.70
N LEU A 365 -14.35 13.19 -5.00
CA LEU A 365 -13.18 13.22 -4.09
C LEU A 365 -12.60 14.64 -3.97
N ALA A 366 -12.54 15.39 -5.08
CA ALA A 366 -12.16 16.81 -5.04
C ALA A 366 -13.17 17.65 -4.24
N ALA A 367 -14.46 17.45 -4.47
CA ALA A 367 -15.52 18.13 -3.71
C ALA A 367 -15.44 17.80 -2.21
N GLN A 368 -15.19 16.53 -1.86
CA GLN A 368 -14.97 16.12 -0.46
C GLN A 368 -13.75 16.83 0.16
N TYR A 369 -12.64 16.89 -0.58
CA TYR A 369 -11.44 17.60 -0.13
C TYR A 369 -11.73 19.07 0.15
N HIS A 370 -12.31 19.79 -0.80
CA HIS A 370 -12.63 21.23 -0.67
C HIS A 370 -13.63 21.50 0.47
N ARG A 371 -14.60 20.62 0.66
CA ARG A 371 -15.56 20.72 1.78
C ARG A 371 -14.90 20.58 3.15
N LEU A 372 -13.86 19.73 3.27
CA LEU A 372 -13.25 19.40 4.56
C LEU A 372 -12.05 20.27 4.92
N ILE A 373 -11.34 20.85 3.94
CA ILE A 373 -10.05 21.52 4.15
C ILE A 373 -10.14 22.73 5.08
N GLY A 374 -11.18 23.55 4.95
CA GLY A 374 -11.36 24.73 5.81
C GLY A 374 -11.52 24.40 7.28
N ARG A 375 -12.16 23.25 7.61
CA ARG A 375 -12.42 22.84 9.00
C ARG A 375 -11.30 21.97 9.59
N LYS A 376 -10.70 21.07 8.78
CA LYS A 376 -9.75 20.04 9.27
C LYS A 376 -8.30 20.35 8.96
N GLY A 377 -8.01 21.28 8.05
CA GLY A 377 -6.69 21.57 7.50
C GLY A 377 -6.19 20.48 6.53
N LYS A 378 -5.17 20.81 5.73
CA LYS A 378 -4.68 19.99 4.61
C LYS A 378 -4.38 18.53 5.00
N LYS A 379 -3.53 18.32 6.02
CA LYS A 379 -3.05 16.97 6.39
C LYS A 379 -4.17 16.02 6.84
N LYS A 380 -5.11 16.51 7.68
CA LYS A 380 -6.22 15.68 8.16
C LYS A 380 -7.24 15.41 7.06
N THR A 381 -7.45 16.36 6.15
CA THR A 381 -8.36 16.20 5.01
C THR A 381 -7.86 15.16 4.03
N ILE A 382 -6.56 15.15 3.70
CA ILE A 382 -5.98 14.10 2.83
C ILE A 382 -6.16 12.71 3.42
N VAL A 383 -5.95 12.54 4.72
CA VAL A 383 -6.20 11.24 5.38
C VAL A 383 -7.68 10.83 5.31
N ALA A 384 -8.60 11.79 5.39
CA ALA A 384 -10.04 11.51 5.24
C ALA A 384 -10.41 11.11 3.81
N VAL A 385 -9.86 11.78 2.79
CA VAL A 385 -10.05 11.39 1.37
C VAL A 385 -9.39 10.04 1.10
N ALA A 386 -8.19 9.79 1.61
CA ALA A 386 -7.52 8.51 1.50
C ALA A 386 -8.29 7.34 2.15
N HIS A 387 -8.98 7.60 3.27
CA HIS A 387 -9.92 6.63 3.85
C HIS A 387 -11.08 6.33 2.90
N THR A 388 -11.64 7.37 2.26
CA THR A 388 -12.74 7.20 1.30
C THR A 388 -12.27 6.41 0.07
N LEU A 389 -11.07 6.69 -0.45
CA LEU A 389 -10.44 5.91 -1.53
C LEU A 389 -10.31 4.43 -1.17
N LEU A 390 -9.86 4.12 0.05
CA LEU A 390 -9.76 2.74 0.52
C LEU A 390 -11.13 2.04 0.54
N VAL A 391 -12.17 2.73 1.01
CA VAL A 391 -13.54 2.19 1.03
C VAL A 391 -14.07 1.97 -0.39
N MET A 392 -13.79 2.90 -1.31
CA MET A 392 -14.13 2.74 -2.74
C MET A 392 -13.41 1.54 -3.35
N ALA A 393 -12.09 1.43 -3.15
CA ALA A 393 -11.30 0.31 -3.65
C ALA A 393 -11.82 -1.04 -3.12
N TYR A 394 -12.21 -1.10 -1.84
CA TYR A 394 -12.82 -2.29 -1.25
C TYR A 394 -14.10 -2.70 -2.00
N TYR A 395 -15.05 -1.78 -2.17
CA TYR A 395 -16.32 -2.10 -2.83
C TYR A 395 -16.18 -2.34 -4.33
N VAL A 396 -15.28 -1.64 -5.02
CA VAL A 396 -14.99 -1.87 -6.45
C VAL A 396 -14.46 -3.30 -6.64
N ALA A 397 -13.50 -3.74 -5.81
CA ALA A 397 -12.97 -5.10 -5.88
C ALA A 397 -14.02 -6.15 -5.46
N GLN A 398 -14.80 -5.91 -4.39
CA GLN A 398 -15.82 -6.84 -3.92
C GLN A 398 -16.95 -7.04 -4.94
N ARG A 399 -17.38 -5.96 -5.61
CA ARG A 399 -18.48 -5.99 -6.57
C ARG A 399 -18.05 -6.33 -7.98
N GLN A 400 -16.74 -6.37 -8.25
CA GLN A 400 -16.16 -6.57 -9.58
C GLN A 400 -16.75 -5.62 -10.64
N ARG A 401 -16.92 -4.35 -10.26
CA ARG A 401 -17.47 -3.30 -11.13
C ARG A 401 -16.59 -2.06 -11.07
N PRO A 402 -16.37 -1.38 -12.21
CA PRO A 402 -15.59 -0.15 -12.25
C PRO A 402 -16.25 0.94 -11.39
N TYR A 403 -15.43 1.89 -10.95
CA TYR A 403 -15.90 3.04 -10.18
C TYR A 403 -16.84 3.90 -11.02
N GLN A 404 -17.93 4.35 -10.42
CA GLN A 404 -18.85 5.31 -11.02
C GLN A 404 -18.71 6.66 -10.32
N GLU A 405 -18.37 7.70 -11.10
CA GLU A 405 -18.16 9.05 -10.57
C GLU A 405 -19.49 9.68 -10.13
N LEU A 406 -19.52 10.19 -8.91
CA LEU A 406 -20.69 10.83 -8.32
C LEU A 406 -20.81 12.33 -8.64
N GLY A 407 -19.75 12.92 -9.18
CA GLY A 407 -19.66 14.31 -9.60
C GLY A 407 -19.25 15.29 -8.49
N GLY A 408 -18.71 16.43 -8.93
CA GLY A 408 -18.24 17.50 -8.03
C GLY A 408 -19.37 18.21 -7.27
N ASP A 409 -20.58 18.13 -7.77
CA ASP A 409 -21.79 18.73 -7.18
C ASP A 409 -22.55 17.82 -6.20
N TYR A 410 -22.07 16.57 -6.00
CA TYR A 410 -22.71 15.56 -5.15
C TYR A 410 -23.17 16.11 -3.78
N PHE A 411 -22.30 16.82 -3.07
CA PHE A 411 -22.65 17.38 -1.75
C PHE A 411 -23.63 18.55 -1.83
N ALA A 412 -23.69 19.25 -2.96
CA ALA A 412 -24.66 20.30 -3.19
C ALA A 412 -26.05 19.70 -3.46
N ARG A 413 -26.11 18.62 -4.25
CA ARG A 413 -27.37 17.89 -4.56
C ARG A 413 -28.00 17.27 -3.32
N ILE A 414 -27.23 16.54 -2.51
CA ILE A 414 -27.75 15.89 -1.28
C ILE A 414 -28.25 16.89 -0.24
N ASN A 415 -27.65 18.09 -0.18
CA ASN A 415 -28.01 19.13 0.78
C ASN A 415 -28.55 20.37 0.05
N ALA A 416 -29.37 20.19 -0.96
CA ALA A 416 -29.86 21.26 -1.84
C ALA A 416 -30.41 22.42 -1.05
N ASP A 417 -31.36 22.21 -0.15
CA ASP A 417 -32.00 23.25 0.67
C ASP A 417 -31.00 24.03 1.54
N THR A 418 -30.06 23.31 2.16
CA THR A 418 -29.03 23.94 3.02
C THR A 418 -28.07 24.76 2.19
N THR A 419 -27.71 24.26 1.00
CA THR A 419 -26.81 24.93 0.05
C THR A 419 -27.50 26.19 -0.50
N GLN A 420 -28.76 26.08 -0.87
CA GLN A 420 -29.59 27.18 -1.34
C GLN A 420 -29.70 28.32 -0.29
N ARG A 421 -30.09 27.97 0.96
CA ARG A 421 -30.17 28.95 2.09
C ARG A 421 -28.84 29.66 2.32
N ARG A 422 -27.72 28.91 2.28
CA ARG A 422 -26.37 29.46 2.45
C ARG A 422 -25.99 30.44 1.33
N LEU A 423 -26.28 30.11 0.07
CA LEU A 423 -25.99 30.95 -1.08
C LEU A 423 -26.83 32.23 -1.06
N VAL A 424 -28.12 32.12 -0.79
CA VAL A 424 -29.03 33.28 -0.62
C VAL A 424 -28.53 34.18 0.52
N LYS A 425 -28.18 33.62 1.66
CA LYS A 425 -27.64 34.42 2.78
C LYS A 425 -26.36 35.16 2.37
N LYS A 426 -25.44 34.49 1.63
CA LYS A 426 -24.20 35.11 1.15
C LYS A 426 -24.42 36.23 0.20
N LEU A 427 -25.38 36.08 -0.75
CA LEU A 427 -25.75 37.15 -1.69
C LEU A 427 -26.40 38.34 -0.97
N ARG A 428 -27.29 38.08 0.01
CA ARG A 428 -27.88 39.16 0.82
C ARG A 428 -26.81 39.91 1.62
N THR A 429 -25.80 39.24 2.17
CA THR A 429 -24.69 39.91 2.87
C THR A 429 -23.85 40.79 1.94
N LEU A 430 -23.83 40.51 0.63
CA LEU A 430 -23.18 41.32 -0.38
C LEU A 430 -24.07 42.47 -0.91
N GLY A 431 -25.29 42.69 -0.33
CA GLY A 431 -26.18 43.76 -0.69
C GLY A 431 -27.19 43.44 -1.81
N TYR A 432 -27.36 42.19 -2.18
CA TYR A 432 -28.29 41.78 -3.23
C TYR A 432 -29.62 41.27 -2.63
N GLU A 433 -30.73 41.68 -3.25
CA GLU A 433 -32.01 41.03 -3.04
C GLU A 433 -32.08 39.80 -3.94
N VAL A 434 -32.48 38.64 -3.37
CA VAL A 434 -32.40 37.34 -4.07
C VAL A 434 -33.76 36.72 -4.14
N THR A 435 -34.30 36.56 -5.34
CA THR A 435 -35.51 35.79 -5.66
C THR A 435 -35.08 34.52 -6.42
N LEU A 436 -35.56 33.36 -6.00
CA LEU A 436 -35.22 32.07 -6.62
C LEU A 436 -36.43 31.55 -7.39
N THR A 437 -36.23 31.29 -8.67
CA THR A 437 -37.23 30.65 -9.54
C THR A 437 -36.74 29.25 -9.91
N PRO A 438 -37.48 28.17 -9.59
CA PRO A 438 -37.08 26.81 -9.97
C PRO A 438 -37.03 26.67 -11.50
N ILE A 439 -35.95 26.11 -12.04
CA ILE A 439 -35.89 25.73 -13.46
C ILE A 439 -36.75 24.46 -13.62
N LYS A 440 -37.73 24.47 -14.49
CA LYS A 440 -38.52 23.29 -14.85
C LYS A 440 -37.55 22.25 -15.47
N PRO A 441 -37.55 21.00 -15.02
CA PRO A 441 -36.67 19.96 -15.59
C PRO A 441 -37.05 19.78 -17.07
N THR A 442 -36.10 19.95 -17.97
CA THR A 442 -36.21 19.55 -19.38
C THR A 442 -36.30 18.02 -19.41
N ALA A 443 -37.24 17.46 -20.16
CA ALA A 443 -37.66 16.06 -20.16
C ALA A 443 -36.64 15.06 -20.72
N GLN A 444 -35.34 15.21 -20.46
CA GLN A 444 -34.27 14.33 -20.96
C GLN A 444 -33.33 13.67 -19.91
N GLU A 445 -33.59 13.84 -18.62
CA GLU A 445 -32.70 13.26 -17.61
C GLU A 445 -33.40 12.28 -16.63
N THR A 446 -34.45 11.62 -17.06
CA THR A 446 -35.05 10.51 -16.28
C THR A 446 -34.59 9.16 -16.80
N THR A 447 -33.30 8.84 -16.61
CA THR A 447 -32.89 7.45 -16.43
C THR A 447 -32.68 7.24 -14.94
N ALA A 448 -33.72 6.76 -14.26
CA ALA A 448 -33.63 6.25 -12.90
C ALA A 448 -32.63 5.08 -12.86
N PRO A 449 -31.75 5.00 -11.87
CA PRO A 449 -31.03 3.77 -11.62
C PRO A 449 -32.03 2.78 -11.02
N GLY A 450 -32.31 1.71 -11.77
CA GLY A 450 -33.03 0.55 -11.29
C GLY A 450 -32.32 -0.09 -10.09
N GLU A 451 -33.11 -0.72 -9.25
CA GLU A 451 -32.89 -1.43 -8.01
C GLU A 451 -31.67 -2.37 -7.98
#